data_5176b3307d76216a521b6c1f1ee15741
#
_entry.id   5176b3307d76216a521b6c1f1ee15741
#
_cell.length_a   1.000
_cell.length_b   1.000
_cell.length_c   1.000
_cell.angle_alpha   90.00
_cell.angle_beta   90.00
_cell.angle_gamma   90.00
#
_symmetry.space_group_name_H-M   'P 1'
#
loop_
_entity.id
_entity.type
_entity.pdbx_description
1 polymer ?
#
loop_
_entity_poly.entity_id
_entity_poly.type
_entity_poly.pdbx_seq_one_letter_code
_entity_poly.pdbx_strand_id
1 'polypeptide(L)'
;MTVEEQFGRNLAYCRRRAKLSQEELAVRASIHRTAVGMIERAERLPRIDTLVKLTGALGASADELLDGLEWEPGDIRLGRFREAAS
;
A
#
# COMPACT_ATOMS: atom_id res chain seq x y z
N MET A 1 -7.98 -12.27 2.45
CA MET A 1 -6.77 -11.43 2.38
C MET A 1 -6.97 -10.21 3.26
N THR A 2 -5.99 -9.86 4.05
CA THR A 2 -6.09 -8.68 4.92
C THR A 2 -5.79 -7.40 4.14
N VAL A 3 -6.13 -6.25 4.72
CA VAL A 3 -5.78 -4.94 4.15
C VAL A 3 -4.26 -4.83 4.00
N GLU A 4 -3.52 -5.27 5.02
CA GLU A 4 -2.05 -5.24 5.01
C GLU A 4 -1.48 -6.07 3.88
N GLU A 5 -2.02 -7.26 3.64
CA GLU A 5 -1.58 -8.13 2.56
C GLU A 5 -1.89 -7.53 1.19
N GLN A 6 -3.09 -7.01 1.01
CA GLN A 6 -3.47 -6.40 -0.26
C GLN A 6 -2.64 -5.16 -0.56
N PHE A 7 -2.47 -4.29 0.44
CA PHE A 7 -1.66 -3.08 0.25
C PHE A 7 -0.20 -3.44 -0.03
N GLY A 8 0.35 -4.40 0.71
CA GLY A 8 1.73 -4.85 0.50
C GLY A 8 1.97 -5.37 -0.92
N ARG A 9 1.03 -6.14 -1.46
CA ARG A 9 1.08 -6.61 -2.85
C ARG A 9 1.03 -5.46 -3.84
N ASN A 10 0.14 -4.50 -3.61
CA ASN A 10 0.00 -3.33 -4.48
C ASN A 10 1.30 -2.52 -4.50
N LEU A 11 1.88 -2.31 -3.33
CA LEU A 11 3.13 -1.58 -3.22
C LEU A 11 4.26 -2.29 -3.97
N ALA A 12 4.41 -3.59 -3.75
CA ALA A 12 5.45 -4.38 -4.41
C ALA A 12 5.25 -4.36 -5.94
N TYR A 13 4.02 -4.47 -6.40
CA TYR A 13 3.70 -4.42 -7.82
C TYR A 13 4.09 -3.07 -8.43
N CYS A 14 3.67 -1.97 -7.81
CA CYS A 14 3.99 -0.62 -8.31
C CYS A 14 5.51 -0.37 -8.27
N ARG A 15 6.17 -0.85 -7.22
CA ARG A 15 7.62 -0.72 -7.09
C ARG A 15 8.37 -1.45 -8.22
N ARG A 16 7.97 -2.69 -8.49
CA ARG A 16 8.60 -3.50 -9.55
C ARG A 16 8.32 -2.91 -10.93
N ARG A 17 7.11 -2.43 -11.15
CA ARG A 17 6.74 -1.75 -12.39
C ARG A 17 7.61 -0.52 -12.62
N ALA A 18 7.93 0.20 -11.55
CA ALA A 18 8.84 1.35 -11.60
C ALA A 18 10.31 0.95 -11.67
N LYS A 19 10.62 -0.35 -11.61
CA LYS A 19 11.98 -0.91 -11.65
C LYS A 19 12.86 -0.40 -10.51
N LEU A 20 12.27 -0.28 -9.32
CA LEU A 20 12.97 0.17 -8.13
C LEU A 20 13.17 -1.00 -7.15
N SER A 21 14.32 -1.03 -6.49
CA SER A 21 14.51 -1.89 -5.32
C SER A 21 13.76 -1.29 -4.13
N GLN A 22 13.60 -2.06 -3.06
CA GLN A 22 13.02 -1.55 -1.82
C GLN A 22 13.84 -0.37 -1.28
N GLU A 23 15.16 -0.48 -1.36
CA GLU A 23 16.07 0.57 -0.89
C GLU A 23 15.95 1.83 -1.73
N GLU A 24 15.88 1.70 -3.05
CA GLU A 24 15.71 2.84 -3.95
C GLU A 24 14.38 3.54 -3.71
N LEU A 25 13.30 2.79 -3.51
CA LEU A 25 12.02 3.37 -3.19
C LEU A 25 12.07 4.14 -1.86
N ALA A 26 12.71 3.56 -0.85
CA ALA A 26 12.84 4.21 0.45
C ALA A 26 13.59 5.54 0.34
N VAL A 27 14.67 5.58 -0.43
CA VAL A 27 15.42 6.82 -0.68
C VAL A 27 14.54 7.87 -1.35
N ARG A 28 13.83 7.48 -2.40
CA ARG A 28 12.94 8.41 -3.13
C ARG A 28 11.79 8.93 -2.27
N ALA A 29 11.28 8.10 -1.40
CA ALA A 29 10.17 8.47 -0.51
C ALA A 29 10.63 9.12 0.78
N SER A 30 11.93 9.23 1.03
CA SER A 30 12.51 9.75 2.27
C SER A 30 11.98 9.00 3.50
N ILE A 31 11.92 7.68 3.40
CA ILE A 31 11.53 6.81 4.51
C ILE A 31 12.62 5.76 4.71
N HIS A 32 12.58 5.10 5.84
CA HIS A 32 13.56 4.06 6.14
C HIS A 32 13.30 2.83 5.27
N ARG A 33 14.36 2.19 4.76
CA ARG A 33 14.24 0.97 3.93
C ARG A 33 13.48 -0.14 4.65
N THR A 34 13.63 -0.23 5.98
CA THR A 34 12.92 -1.21 6.80
C THR A 34 11.41 -1.04 6.69
N ALA A 35 10.93 0.21 6.57
CA ALA A 35 9.50 0.49 6.44
C ALA A 35 8.93 -0.09 5.15
N VAL A 36 9.63 0.04 4.02
CA VAL A 36 9.18 -0.54 2.76
C VAL A 36 9.04 -2.06 2.88
N GLY A 37 10.05 -2.71 3.42
CA GLY A 37 10.03 -4.17 3.62
C GLY A 37 8.89 -4.62 4.53
N MET A 38 8.67 -3.93 5.63
CA MET A 38 7.60 -4.27 6.58
C MET A 38 6.21 -4.14 5.93
N ILE A 39 6.00 -3.08 5.16
CA ILE A 39 4.72 -2.87 4.47
C ILE A 39 4.49 -3.97 3.42
N GLU A 40 5.51 -4.28 2.63
CA GLU A 40 5.39 -5.33 1.60
C GLU A 40 5.17 -6.72 2.19
N ARG A 41 5.69 -6.98 3.39
CA ARG A 41 5.47 -8.26 4.09
C ARG A 41 4.17 -8.27 4.91
N ALA A 42 3.33 -7.25 4.77
CA ALA A 42 2.06 -7.15 5.49
C ALA A 42 2.22 -7.06 7.01
N GLU A 43 3.34 -6.53 7.48
CA GLU A 43 3.60 -6.38 8.91
C GLU A 43 3.00 -5.11 9.47
N ARG A 44 2.76 -4.12 8.61
CA ARG A 44 2.06 -2.89 8.99
C ARG A 44 1.58 -2.13 7.76
N LEU A 45 0.66 -1.19 7.98
CA LEU A 45 0.20 -0.25 6.97
C LEU A 45 0.97 1.07 7.09
N PRO A 46 1.09 1.83 6.00
CA PRO A 46 1.69 3.15 6.07
C PRO A 46 0.74 4.16 6.71
N ARG A 47 1.30 5.16 7.37
CA ARG A 47 0.55 6.34 7.74
C ARG A 47 0.21 7.12 6.46
N ILE A 48 -0.73 8.05 6.58
CA ILE A 48 -1.16 8.86 5.42
C ILE A 48 0.00 9.63 4.81
N ASP A 49 0.87 10.22 5.63
CA ASP A 49 2.02 10.96 5.12
C ASP A 49 2.99 10.04 4.35
N THR A 50 3.20 8.83 4.86
CA THR A 50 4.01 7.83 4.17
C THR A 50 3.36 7.40 2.85
N LEU A 51 2.04 7.22 2.84
CA LEU A 51 1.31 6.89 1.62
C LEU A 51 1.52 7.96 0.54
N VAL A 52 1.41 9.22 0.91
CA VAL A 52 1.63 10.34 -0.04
C VAL A 52 3.07 10.32 -0.57
N LYS A 53 4.04 10.09 0.30
CA LYS A 53 5.45 9.97 -0.11
C LYS A 53 5.65 8.82 -1.10
N LEU A 54 5.00 7.69 -0.86
CA LEU A 54 5.11 6.53 -1.75
C LEU A 54 4.49 6.82 -3.12
N THR A 55 3.35 7.48 -3.19
CA THR A 55 2.76 7.85 -4.47
C THR A 55 3.68 8.75 -5.29
N GLY A 56 4.27 9.74 -4.65
CA GLY A 56 5.20 10.64 -5.31
C GLY A 56 6.46 9.93 -5.79
N ALA A 57 7.02 9.07 -4.95
CA ALA A 57 8.24 8.35 -5.28
C ALA A 57 8.05 7.35 -6.42
N LEU A 58 6.87 6.75 -6.52
CA LEU A 58 6.54 5.75 -7.54
C LEU A 58 5.98 6.36 -8.82
N GLY A 59 5.52 7.60 -8.79
CA GLY A 59 4.73 8.15 -9.88
C GLY A 59 3.40 7.42 -10.05
N ALA A 60 2.90 6.81 -8.99
CA ALA A 60 1.64 6.08 -8.97
C ALA A 60 0.57 6.87 -8.21
N SER A 61 -0.69 6.64 -8.55
CA SER A 61 -1.79 7.27 -7.82
C SER A 61 -2.09 6.50 -6.52
N ALA A 62 -2.79 7.16 -5.60
CA ALA A 62 -3.29 6.47 -4.41
C ALA A 62 -4.24 5.35 -4.80
N ASP A 63 -5.04 5.52 -5.84
CA ASP A 63 -5.94 4.48 -6.34
C ASP A 63 -5.19 3.21 -6.73
N GLU A 64 -4.02 3.33 -7.34
CA GLU A 64 -3.22 2.16 -7.68
C GLU A 64 -2.71 1.43 -6.46
N LEU A 65 -2.30 2.17 -5.43
CA LEU A 65 -1.83 1.55 -4.18
C LEU A 65 -2.98 0.96 -3.36
N LEU A 66 -4.19 1.47 -3.52
CA LEU A 66 -5.37 1.00 -2.80
C LEU A 66 -6.22 0.04 -3.63
N ASP A 67 -5.74 -0.35 -4.81
CA ASP A 67 -6.50 -1.21 -5.71
C ASP A 67 -6.93 -2.50 -5.01
N GLY A 68 -8.20 -2.87 -5.22
CA GLY A 68 -8.76 -4.07 -4.62
C GLY A 68 -9.25 -3.90 -3.19
N LEU A 69 -9.12 -2.71 -2.60
CA LEU A 69 -9.58 -2.46 -1.23
C LEU A 69 -10.90 -1.69 -1.26
N GLU A 70 -11.88 -2.21 -0.55
CA GLU A 70 -13.17 -1.56 -0.35
C GLU A 70 -13.62 -1.74 1.09
N TRP A 71 -14.37 -0.78 1.58
CA TRP A 71 -15.01 -0.86 2.89
C TRP A 71 -16.48 -1.15 2.71
N GLU A 72 -16.97 -2.18 3.39
CA GLU A 72 -18.39 -2.50 3.43
C GLU A 72 -18.97 -1.95 4.73
N PRO A 73 -19.78 -0.88 4.66
CA PRO A 73 -20.34 -0.29 5.89
C PRO A 73 -21.29 -1.26 6.57
N GLY A 74 -21.26 -1.25 7.90
CA GLY A 74 -22.28 -1.93 8.70
C GLY A 74 -23.41 -0.96 9.01
N ASP A 75 -24.58 -1.51 9.33
CA ASP A 75 -25.68 -0.74 9.92
C ASP A 75 -25.84 -1.11 11.39
N ILE A 76 -26.45 -2.24 11.66
CA ILE A 76 -26.55 -2.79 13.03
C ILE A 76 -25.38 -3.72 13.36
N ARG A 77 -24.49 -3.98 12.40
CA ARG A 77 -23.28 -4.80 12.53
C ARG A 77 -22.08 -3.96 12.17
N LEU A 78 -20.91 -4.41 12.63
CA LEU A 78 -19.65 -3.76 12.27
C LEU A 78 -19.41 -3.85 10.76
N GLY A 79 -18.91 -2.77 10.19
CA GLY A 79 -18.44 -2.78 8.82
C GLY A 79 -17.16 -3.63 8.67
N ARG A 80 -16.74 -3.86 7.44
CA ARG A 80 -15.54 -4.65 7.16
C ARG A 80 -14.90 -4.25 5.85
N PHE A 81 -13.61 -4.54 5.74
CA PHE A 81 -12.93 -4.48 4.45
C PHE A 81 -13.27 -5.71 3.63
N ARG A 82 -13.40 -5.53 2.33
CA ARG A 82 -13.60 -6.63 1.38
C ARG A 82 -12.84 -6.33 0.09
N GLU A 83 -12.63 -7.36 -0.71
CA GLU A 83 -12.04 -7.18 -2.02
C GLU A 83 -13.06 -6.51 -2.95
N ALA A 84 -12.59 -5.55 -3.77
CA ALA A 84 -13.43 -4.94 -4.78
C ALA A 84 -13.82 -5.98 -5.82
N ALA A 85 -15.06 -5.90 -6.31
CA ALA A 85 -15.51 -6.72 -7.41
C ALA A 85 -14.69 -6.38 -8.66
N SER A 86 -14.11 -7.40 -9.25
CA SER A 86 -13.29 -7.21 -10.44
C SER A 86 -14.15 -7.21 -11.71
#